data_0c9dc9f327790164c9fa41d2f87210b3
#
_entry.id   0c9dc9f327790164c9fa41d2f87210b3
#
_cell.length_a   1.000
_cell.length_b   1.000
_cell.length_c   1.000
_cell.angle_alpha   90.00
_cell.angle_beta   90.00
_cell.angle_gamma   90.00
#
_symmetry.space_group_name_H-M   'P 1'
#
loop_
_entity.id
_entity.type
_entity.pdbx_description
1 polymer ?
#
loop_
_entity_poly.entity_id
_entity_poly.type
_entity_poly.pdbx_seq_one_letter_code
_entity_poly.pdbx_strand_id
1 'polypeptide(L)'
;MPHAAIATLATLTERDAHRIARHAQAADAARFLHPVQQALLHRRGWLTMLAPRGAGGAELPLPQVVRLEEAVAAVDGSMGWVLTLCAGAGWFAGFLAPDMARAIIGTPRVCLGGSGAATGYADEEGDGYRITGSWDYASGAPMATHFTLNALLRRDGQPLLDADGKPRIRAFLVPAALVQLVPSWNSIGMRASASHSYRIDGQWLGKEHGFTISADTATADGPLYRYPFYSLAYVTLAANVAGMAAHFMQLAEECMRHRRHARAGLPLLDVPEVAAMLQGKKDACTAARARFYAVLDDSWATVAAGAALDADGMQAVQTSSLDLVAACRAAVDGLYPYCGLYAAREDSTINRVWRDFHTASQHSLLLP
;
A
#
# COMPACT_ATOMS: atom_id res chain seq x y z
N MET A 1 24.27 -8.26 3.62
CA MET A 1 23.98 -8.79 2.27
C MET A 1 24.77 -8.00 1.25
N PRO A 2 25.44 -8.60 0.24
CA PRO A 2 26.14 -7.85 -0.80
C PRO A 2 25.14 -7.06 -1.66
N HIS A 3 25.55 -5.88 -2.17
CA HIS A 3 24.72 -4.96 -2.96
C HIS A 3 23.96 -5.62 -4.12
N ALA A 4 24.53 -6.63 -4.76
CA ALA A 4 23.89 -7.37 -5.85
C ALA A 4 22.64 -8.17 -5.39
N ALA A 5 22.63 -8.70 -4.17
CA ALA A 5 21.48 -9.43 -3.63
C ALA A 5 20.32 -8.47 -3.28
N ILE A 6 20.64 -7.26 -2.84
CA ILE A 6 19.65 -6.21 -2.53
C ILE A 6 18.97 -5.71 -3.83
N ALA A 7 19.73 -5.47 -4.89
CA ALA A 7 19.19 -5.06 -6.18
C ALA A 7 18.21 -6.11 -6.77
N THR A 8 18.47 -7.39 -6.56
CA THR A 8 17.61 -8.48 -7.03
C THR A 8 16.29 -8.58 -6.25
N LEU A 9 16.27 -8.20 -4.96
CA LEU A 9 15.06 -8.18 -4.13
C LEU A 9 14.07 -7.08 -4.57
N ALA A 10 14.58 -5.90 -4.93
CA ALA A 10 13.78 -4.74 -5.31
C ALA A 10 13.34 -4.74 -6.78
N THR A 11 13.45 -5.85 -7.50
CA THR A 11 13.15 -5.92 -8.93
C THR A 11 12.07 -6.96 -9.22
N LEU A 12 11.02 -6.55 -9.92
CA LEU A 12 10.05 -7.46 -10.51
C LEU A 12 10.65 -8.08 -11.79
N THR A 13 10.91 -9.38 -11.79
CA THR A 13 11.38 -10.09 -12.98
C THR A 13 10.23 -10.37 -13.94
N GLU A 14 10.49 -10.49 -15.24
CA GLU A 14 9.48 -10.88 -16.24
C GLU A 14 8.79 -12.20 -15.87
N ARG A 15 9.54 -13.18 -15.36
CA ARG A 15 9.02 -14.48 -14.90
C ARG A 15 8.01 -14.29 -13.77
N ASP A 16 8.28 -13.40 -12.80
CA ASP A 16 7.38 -13.17 -11.69
C ASP A 16 6.17 -12.34 -12.13
N ALA A 17 6.35 -11.33 -12.99
CA ALA A 17 5.25 -10.58 -13.60
C ALA A 17 4.29 -11.52 -14.35
N HIS A 18 4.81 -12.44 -15.17
CA HIS A 18 3.99 -13.43 -15.86
C HIS A 18 3.22 -14.35 -14.90
N ARG A 19 3.87 -14.79 -13.80
CA ARG A 19 3.19 -15.59 -12.78
C ARG A 19 2.07 -14.82 -12.07
N ILE A 20 2.30 -13.55 -11.75
CA ILE A 20 1.28 -12.68 -11.13
C ILE A 20 0.10 -12.53 -12.09
N ALA A 21 0.34 -12.09 -13.33
CA ALA A 21 -0.69 -11.86 -14.32
C ALA A 21 -1.58 -13.09 -14.59
N ARG A 22 -0.93 -14.27 -14.71
CA ARG A 22 -1.64 -15.54 -14.98
C ARG A 22 -2.68 -15.89 -13.92
N HIS A 23 -2.49 -15.49 -12.67
CA HIS A 23 -3.36 -15.84 -11.55
C HIS A 23 -4.27 -14.69 -11.08
N ALA A 24 -4.14 -13.50 -11.67
CA ALA A 24 -4.86 -12.31 -11.24
C ALA A 24 -6.40 -12.44 -11.35
N GLN A 25 -6.91 -13.01 -12.45
CA GLN A 25 -8.35 -13.20 -12.64
C GLN A 25 -8.92 -14.24 -11.65
N ALA A 26 -8.18 -15.33 -11.39
CA ALA A 26 -8.60 -16.34 -10.41
C ALA A 26 -8.59 -15.77 -8.98
N ALA A 27 -7.62 -14.89 -8.66
CA ALA A 27 -7.56 -14.19 -7.39
C ALA A 27 -8.74 -13.23 -7.20
N ASP A 28 -9.08 -12.43 -8.24
CA ASP A 28 -10.25 -11.53 -8.21
C ASP A 28 -11.54 -12.32 -7.96
N ALA A 29 -11.75 -13.43 -8.66
CA ALA A 29 -12.90 -14.30 -8.49
C ALA A 29 -12.96 -14.96 -7.10
N ALA A 30 -11.83 -15.39 -6.57
CA ALA A 30 -11.73 -15.98 -5.23
C ALA A 30 -11.79 -14.95 -4.10
N ARG A 31 -11.72 -13.65 -4.41
CA ARG A 31 -11.63 -12.54 -3.45
C ARG A 31 -10.47 -12.68 -2.46
N PHE A 32 -9.40 -13.33 -2.88
CA PHE A 32 -8.19 -13.55 -2.10
C PHE A 32 -7.02 -13.84 -3.04
N LEU A 33 -5.80 -13.40 -2.69
CA LEU A 33 -4.61 -13.66 -3.50
C LEU A 33 -4.45 -15.16 -3.76
N HIS A 34 -4.19 -15.51 -5.02
CA HIS A 34 -3.92 -16.89 -5.39
C HIS A 34 -2.70 -17.45 -4.63
N PRO A 35 -2.68 -18.73 -4.21
CA PRO A 35 -1.55 -19.30 -3.47
C PRO A 35 -0.17 -19.09 -4.11
N VAL A 36 -0.10 -19.05 -5.45
CA VAL A 36 1.15 -18.74 -6.18
C VAL A 36 1.60 -17.30 -5.95
N GLN A 37 0.67 -16.33 -5.89
CA GLN A 37 0.97 -14.93 -5.58
C GLN A 37 1.43 -14.78 -4.12
N GLN A 38 0.74 -15.41 -3.18
CA GLN A 38 1.14 -15.43 -1.76
C GLN A 38 2.54 -16.03 -1.57
N ALA A 39 2.79 -17.20 -2.19
CA ALA A 39 4.10 -17.85 -2.14
C ALA A 39 5.21 -16.97 -2.76
N LEU A 40 4.88 -16.16 -3.77
CA LEU A 40 5.82 -15.23 -4.37
C LEU A 40 6.18 -14.10 -3.41
N LEU A 41 5.20 -13.46 -2.75
CA LEU A 41 5.42 -12.42 -1.73
C LEU A 41 6.41 -12.89 -0.66
N HIS A 42 6.18 -14.08 -0.10
CA HIS A 42 7.06 -14.64 0.94
C HIS A 42 8.44 -15.05 0.39
N ARG A 43 8.51 -15.76 -0.73
CA ARG A 43 9.77 -16.24 -1.30
C ARG A 43 10.70 -15.10 -1.71
N ARG A 44 10.13 -13.97 -2.18
CA ARG A 44 10.87 -12.76 -2.52
C ARG A 44 11.23 -11.90 -1.30
N GLY A 45 10.74 -12.24 -0.10
CA GLY A 45 10.93 -11.41 1.09
C GLY A 45 10.29 -10.03 1.00
N TRP A 46 9.33 -9.84 0.11
CA TRP A 46 8.74 -8.53 -0.16
C TRP A 46 7.92 -8.00 1.01
N LEU A 47 7.32 -8.88 1.82
CA LEU A 47 6.53 -8.47 2.99
C LEU A 47 7.38 -7.91 4.14
N THR A 48 8.70 -8.16 4.13
CA THR A 48 9.65 -7.66 5.14
C THR A 48 10.68 -6.69 4.56
N MET A 49 10.45 -6.18 3.35
CA MET A 49 11.42 -5.32 2.66
C MET A 49 11.65 -3.96 3.34
N LEU A 50 10.67 -3.47 4.11
CA LEU A 50 10.75 -2.24 4.92
C LEU A 50 11.09 -2.51 6.40
N ALA A 51 11.10 -3.78 6.84
CA ALA A 51 11.46 -4.11 8.22
C ALA A 51 12.97 -4.00 8.46
N PRO A 52 13.40 -3.70 9.72
CA PRO A 52 14.80 -3.51 10.07
C PRO A 52 15.67 -4.75 9.79
N ARG A 53 16.90 -4.54 9.31
CA ARG A 53 17.89 -5.62 9.15
C ARG A 53 18.19 -6.30 10.47
N GLY A 54 18.29 -5.53 11.55
CA GLY A 54 18.51 -6.06 12.90
C GLY A 54 17.39 -6.99 13.38
N ALA A 55 16.20 -6.90 12.78
CA ALA A 55 15.08 -7.80 13.03
C ALA A 55 14.96 -8.95 12.01
N GLY A 56 15.79 -8.99 10.99
CA GLY A 56 15.74 -10.00 9.91
C GLY A 56 15.03 -9.50 8.64
N GLY A 57 14.63 -8.23 8.57
CA GLY A 57 14.09 -7.60 7.37
C GLY A 57 15.18 -7.21 6.36
N ALA A 58 14.76 -6.73 5.19
CA ALA A 58 15.69 -6.30 4.14
C ALA A 58 16.13 -4.83 4.28
N GLU A 59 15.32 -3.99 4.92
CA GLU A 59 15.55 -2.53 5.10
C GLU A 59 15.99 -1.87 3.79
N LEU A 60 15.18 -2.05 2.75
CA LEU A 60 15.47 -1.50 1.43
C LEU A 60 15.27 0.01 1.42
N PRO A 61 16.07 0.76 0.63
CA PRO A 61 15.82 2.18 0.41
C PRO A 61 14.41 2.43 -0.12
N LEU A 62 13.71 3.40 0.45
CA LEU A 62 12.31 3.71 0.11
C LEU A 62 12.08 3.90 -1.40
N PRO A 63 12.93 4.62 -2.17
CA PRO A 63 12.72 4.76 -3.61
C PRO A 63 12.77 3.44 -4.40
N GLN A 64 13.50 2.44 -3.92
CA GLN A 64 13.52 1.12 -4.55
C GLN A 64 12.22 0.35 -4.26
N VAL A 65 11.72 0.45 -3.03
CA VAL A 65 10.45 -0.16 -2.62
C VAL A 65 9.28 0.41 -3.43
N VAL A 66 9.18 1.74 -3.51
CA VAL A 66 8.11 2.44 -4.22
C VAL A 66 8.08 2.06 -5.71
N ARG A 67 9.26 1.93 -6.36
CA ARG A 67 9.34 1.47 -7.76
C ARG A 67 8.91 0.02 -7.94
N LEU A 68 9.21 -0.85 -6.97
CA LEU A 68 8.75 -2.24 -7.00
C LEU A 68 7.22 -2.32 -6.81
N GLU A 69 6.66 -1.55 -5.88
CA GLU A 69 5.22 -1.50 -5.63
C GLU A 69 4.44 -1.03 -6.86
N GLU A 70 4.91 0.04 -7.54
CA GLU A 70 4.35 0.47 -8.82
C GLU A 70 4.41 -0.63 -9.87
N ALA A 71 5.56 -1.29 -10.01
CA ALA A 71 5.74 -2.35 -10.99
C ALA A 71 4.83 -3.56 -10.74
N VAL A 72 4.63 -3.96 -9.47
CA VAL A 72 3.72 -5.06 -9.12
C VAL A 72 2.26 -4.65 -9.35
N ALA A 73 1.88 -3.42 -8.98
CA ALA A 73 0.54 -2.89 -9.21
C ALA A 73 0.20 -2.74 -10.70
N ALA A 74 1.19 -2.48 -11.55
CA ALA A 74 1.03 -2.48 -13.01
C ALA A 74 0.74 -3.87 -13.60
N VAL A 75 0.96 -4.94 -12.85
CA VAL A 75 0.61 -6.31 -13.25
C VAL A 75 -0.70 -6.75 -12.63
N ASP A 76 -0.87 -6.49 -11.32
CA ASP A 76 -2.07 -6.84 -10.55
C ASP A 76 -2.26 -5.84 -9.40
N GLY A 77 -3.33 -5.04 -9.48
CA GLY A 77 -3.64 -4.00 -8.51
C GLY A 77 -3.85 -4.55 -7.10
N SER A 78 -4.59 -5.63 -6.95
CA SER A 78 -4.86 -6.24 -5.65
C SER A 78 -3.58 -6.78 -4.98
N MET A 79 -2.72 -7.45 -5.75
CA MET A 79 -1.42 -7.93 -5.21
C MET A 79 -0.48 -6.78 -4.88
N GLY A 80 -0.41 -5.75 -5.73
CA GLY A 80 0.36 -4.53 -5.47
C GLY A 80 -0.09 -3.87 -4.17
N TRP A 81 -1.39 -3.75 -3.96
CA TRP A 81 -1.96 -3.17 -2.75
C TRP A 81 -1.64 -3.97 -1.48
N VAL A 82 -1.81 -5.30 -1.52
CA VAL A 82 -1.42 -6.16 -0.39
C VAL A 82 0.07 -6.04 -0.10
N LEU A 83 0.91 -6.02 -1.14
CA LEU A 83 2.35 -5.80 -1.00
C LEU A 83 2.62 -4.47 -0.27
N THR A 84 2.06 -3.37 -0.77
CA THR A 84 2.25 -2.02 -0.23
C THR A 84 1.84 -1.93 1.23
N LEU A 85 0.63 -2.38 1.59
CA LEU A 85 0.11 -2.23 2.95
C LEU A 85 0.81 -3.18 3.93
N CYS A 86 1.06 -4.44 3.53
CA CYS A 86 1.71 -5.41 4.42
C CYS A 86 3.22 -5.15 4.59
N ALA A 87 3.93 -4.70 3.55
CA ALA A 87 5.31 -4.27 3.70
C ALA A 87 5.42 -2.98 4.51
N GLY A 88 4.49 -2.02 4.28
CA GLY A 88 4.34 -0.82 5.09
C GLY A 88 4.15 -1.13 6.57
N ALA A 89 3.34 -2.14 6.89
CA ALA A 89 3.18 -2.60 8.27
C ALA A 89 4.50 -3.19 8.84
N GLY A 90 5.35 -3.80 8.00
CA GLY A 90 6.68 -4.27 8.37
C GLY A 90 7.62 -3.16 8.85
N TRP A 91 7.44 -1.94 8.35
CA TRP A 91 8.20 -0.76 8.77
C TRP A 91 8.01 -0.44 10.28
N PHE A 92 6.83 -0.74 10.85
CA PHE A 92 6.56 -0.49 12.27
C PHE A 92 7.46 -1.28 13.21
N ALA A 93 8.08 -2.37 12.75
CA ALA A 93 9.06 -3.11 13.54
C ALA A 93 10.29 -2.25 13.95
N GLY A 94 10.56 -1.15 13.24
CA GLY A 94 11.61 -0.19 13.59
C GLY A 94 11.32 0.69 14.81
N PHE A 95 10.12 0.58 15.41
CA PHE A 95 9.67 1.33 16.58
C PHE A 95 9.38 0.42 17.80
N LEU A 96 9.50 -0.88 17.63
CA LEU A 96 9.37 -1.87 18.70
C LEU A 96 10.74 -2.09 19.39
N ALA A 97 10.72 -2.59 20.62
CA ALA A 97 11.94 -3.09 21.25
C ALA A 97 12.62 -4.12 20.33
N PRO A 98 13.97 -4.11 20.19
CA PRO A 98 14.68 -4.94 19.20
C PRO A 98 14.38 -6.43 19.32
N ASP A 99 14.20 -6.98 20.53
CA ASP A 99 13.86 -8.37 20.76
C ASP A 99 12.47 -8.71 20.25
N MET A 100 11.49 -7.82 20.51
CA MET A 100 10.13 -7.96 20.02
C MET A 100 10.10 -7.88 18.49
N ALA A 101 10.81 -6.92 17.90
CA ALA A 101 10.92 -6.80 16.44
C ALA A 101 11.49 -8.07 15.80
N ARG A 102 12.56 -8.65 16.40
CA ARG A 102 13.13 -9.93 15.95
C ARG A 102 12.15 -11.10 16.07
N ALA A 103 11.43 -11.19 17.18
CA ALA A 103 10.45 -12.26 17.39
C ALA A 103 9.33 -12.21 16.34
N ILE A 104 8.82 -11.01 16.06
CA ILE A 104 7.74 -10.80 15.09
C ILE A 104 8.20 -11.04 13.66
N ILE A 105 9.27 -10.39 13.22
CA ILE A 105 9.78 -10.51 11.85
C ILE A 105 10.33 -11.91 11.58
N GLY A 106 10.83 -12.60 12.61
CA GLY A 106 11.27 -14.01 12.55
C GLY A 106 10.13 -15.05 12.49
N THR A 107 8.87 -14.63 12.64
CA THR A 107 7.72 -15.53 12.52
C THR A 107 7.69 -16.18 11.14
N PRO A 108 7.53 -17.52 11.05
CA PRO A 108 7.43 -18.20 9.76
C PRO A 108 6.30 -17.61 8.90
N ARG A 109 6.64 -17.29 7.64
CA ARG A 109 5.70 -16.66 6.70
C ARG A 109 5.07 -15.37 7.26
N VAL A 110 5.85 -14.57 7.96
CA VAL A 110 5.39 -13.31 8.53
C VAL A 110 4.66 -12.45 7.48
N CYS A 111 3.51 -11.96 7.87
CA CYS A 111 2.71 -10.98 7.16
C CYS A 111 2.05 -10.08 8.20
N LEU A 112 2.27 -8.79 8.11
CA LEU A 112 1.67 -7.81 9.00
C LEU A 112 0.53 -7.11 8.25
N GLY A 113 -0.67 -7.16 8.79
CA GLY A 113 -1.83 -6.42 8.28
C GLY A 113 -2.33 -5.45 9.33
N GLY A 114 -3.28 -4.59 8.98
CA GLY A 114 -3.88 -3.73 10.01
C GLY A 114 -4.61 -2.51 9.47
N SER A 115 -4.95 -1.62 10.39
CA SER A 115 -5.68 -0.39 10.12
C SER A 115 -5.05 0.79 10.85
N GLY A 116 -5.00 1.95 10.20
CA GLY A 116 -4.52 3.19 10.79
C GLY A 116 -5.57 3.94 11.64
N ALA A 117 -6.83 3.50 11.63
CA ALA A 117 -7.90 4.16 12.36
C ALA A 117 -7.80 3.90 13.88
N ALA A 118 -8.01 4.92 14.70
CA ALA A 118 -8.03 4.81 16.17
C ALA A 118 -9.47 4.55 16.67
N THR A 119 -10.03 3.40 16.28
CA THR A 119 -11.44 3.03 16.57
C THR A 119 -11.61 2.13 17.79
N GLY A 120 -10.51 1.74 18.44
CA GLY A 120 -10.52 0.92 19.66
C GLY A 120 -9.97 1.65 20.87
N TYR A 121 -9.99 0.94 21.98
CA TYR A 121 -9.49 1.42 23.28
C TYR A 121 -8.39 0.49 23.78
N ALA A 122 -7.42 1.09 24.50
CA ALA A 122 -6.38 0.39 25.25
C ALA A 122 -6.43 0.88 26.70
N ASP A 123 -7.08 0.09 27.55
CA ASP A 123 -7.18 0.36 28.99
C ASP A 123 -5.88 -0.07 29.66
N GLU A 124 -5.23 0.85 30.38
CA GLU A 124 -4.05 0.53 31.19
C GLU A 124 -4.43 -0.48 32.28
N GLU A 125 -3.74 -1.63 32.31
CA GLU A 125 -3.99 -2.70 33.28
C GLU A 125 -2.68 -3.38 33.70
N GLY A 126 -2.24 -3.10 34.91
CA GLY A 126 -0.96 -3.60 35.43
C GLY A 126 0.22 -3.15 34.58
N ASP A 127 1.01 -4.10 34.06
CA ASP A 127 2.18 -3.84 33.21
C ASP A 127 1.84 -3.94 31.69
N GLY A 128 0.60 -3.67 31.32
CA GLY A 128 0.15 -3.78 29.94
C GLY A 128 -1.12 -3.01 29.66
N TYR A 129 -1.85 -3.51 28.68
CA TYR A 129 -3.06 -2.90 28.17
C TYR A 129 -4.12 -3.96 27.87
N ARG A 130 -5.37 -3.69 28.20
CA ARG A 130 -6.52 -4.46 27.73
C ARG A 130 -7.08 -3.80 26.47
N ILE A 131 -6.97 -4.49 25.33
CA ILE A 131 -7.38 -3.96 24.04
C ILE A 131 -8.79 -4.41 23.70
N THR A 132 -9.63 -3.46 23.30
CA THR A 132 -11.00 -3.72 22.85
C THR A 132 -11.32 -2.80 21.66
N GLY A 133 -11.86 -3.36 20.58
CA GLY A 133 -12.29 -2.56 19.44
C GLY A 133 -12.51 -3.36 18.17
N SER A 134 -12.87 -2.63 17.12
CA SER A 134 -13.02 -3.15 15.77
C SER A 134 -12.35 -2.19 14.79
N TRP A 135 -11.62 -2.74 13.84
CA TRP A 135 -10.87 -1.99 12.83
C TRP A 135 -11.20 -2.54 11.46
N ASP A 136 -11.33 -1.65 10.49
CA ASP A 136 -11.71 -1.97 9.13
C ASP A 136 -10.51 -1.90 8.18
N TYR A 137 -10.65 -2.52 7.01
CA TYR A 137 -9.76 -2.39 5.86
C TYR A 137 -8.35 -2.95 6.07
N ALA A 138 -8.20 -4.05 6.83
CA ALA A 138 -6.93 -4.76 6.95
C ALA A 138 -6.62 -5.55 5.68
N SER A 139 -5.87 -4.97 4.75
CA SER A 139 -5.47 -5.63 3.50
C SER A 139 -4.60 -6.86 3.80
N GLY A 140 -4.85 -7.97 3.09
CA GLY A 140 -4.14 -9.22 3.33
C GLY A 140 -4.52 -9.93 4.63
N ALA A 141 -5.60 -9.53 5.31
CA ALA A 141 -5.99 -10.02 6.63
C ALA A 141 -5.97 -11.56 6.79
N PRO A 142 -6.43 -12.38 5.82
CA PRO A 142 -6.36 -13.84 5.97
C PRO A 142 -4.93 -14.42 5.95
N MET A 143 -3.93 -13.64 5.52
CA MET A 143 -2.52 -14.04 5.54
C MET A 143 -1.78 -13.48 6.76
N ALA A 144 -2.39 -12.54 7.49
CA ALA A 144 -1.72 -11.81 8.56
C ALA A 144 -1.36 -12.75 9.72
N THR A 145 -0.10 -12.69 10.15
CA THR A 145 0.41 -13.32 11.38
C THR A 145 0.27 -12.40 12.58
N HIS A 146 0.29 -11.10 12.31
CA HIS A 146 0.08 -10.03 13.30
C HIS A 146 -0.73 -8.89 12.70
N PHE A 147 -1.46 -8.17 13.54
CA PHE A 147 -2.23 -7.01 13.15
C PHE A 147 -1.69 -5.75 13.82
N THR A 148 -1.53 -4.69 13.03
CA THR A 148 -1.26 -3.34 13.53
C THR A 148 -2.57 -2.61 13.76
N LEU A 149 -2.66 -1.85 14.84
CA LEU A 149 -3.83 -1.05 15.17
C LEU A 149 -3.44 0.22 15.92
N ASN A 150 -4.29 1.22 15.89
CA ASN A 150 -4.25 2.37 16.78
C ASN A 150 -5.41 2.28 17.77
N ALA A 151 -5.16 2.61 19.04
CA ALA A 151 -6.17 2.63 20.09
C ALA A 151 -6.04 3.89 20.95
N LEU A 152 -7.19 4.36 21.46
CA LEU A 152 -7.28 5.45 22.42
C LEU A 152 -6.88 4.93 23.80
N LEU A 153 -5.88 5.54 24.43
CA LEU A 153 -5.44 5.17 25.76
C LEU A 153 -6.47 5.60 26.82
N ARG A 154 -6.77 4.70 27.75
CA ARG A 154 -7.65 4.98 28.89
C ARG A 154 -7.01 4.48 30.19
N ARG A 155 -7.39 5.11 31.30
CA ARG A 155 -7.13 4.65 32.66
C ARG A 155 -8.41 4.74 33.46
N ASP A 156 -8.79 3.67 34.15
CA ASP A 156 -10.03 3.57 34.88
C ASP A 156 -11.28 3.95 34.05
N GLY A 157 -11.28 3.55 32.76
CA GLY A 157 -12.35 3.83 31.80
C GLY A 157 -12.35 5.27 31.23
N GLN A 158 -11.47 6.16 31.72
CA GLN A 158 -11.40 7.56 31.29
C GLN A 158 -10.30 7.76 30.25
N PRO A 159 -10.52 8.56 29.17
CA PRO A 159 -9.50 8.87 28.18
C PRO A 159 -8.28 9.55 28.80
N LEU A 160 -7.09 9.10 28.43
CA LEU A 160 -5.86 9.85 28.71
C LEU A 160 -5.70 10.94 27.64
N LEU A 161 -5.45 12.17 28.09
CA LEU A 161 -5.28 13.32 27.20
C LEU A 161 -3.82 13.70 27.07
N ASP A 162 -3.46 14.27 25.93
CA ASP A 162 -2.17 14.92 25.70
C ASP A 162 -2.14 16.37 26.26
N ALA A 163 -1.05 17.09 26.00
CA ALA A 163 -0.89 18.47 26.47
C ALA A 163 -1.90 19.46 25.86
N ASP A 164 -2.46 19.12 24.69
CA ASP A 164 -3.45 19.93 23.99
C ASP A 164 -4.90 19.53 24.34
N GLY A 165 -5.09 18.62 25.28
CA GLY A 165 -6.41 18.11 25.69
C GLY A 165 -7.03 17.12 24.70
N LYS A 166 -6.28 16.57 23.75
CA LYS A 166 -6.75 15.57 22.81
C LYS A 166 -6.52 14.15 23.35
N PRO A 167 -7.39 13.17 23.01
CA PRO A 167 -7.17 11.78 23.38
C PRO A 167 -5.83 11.25 22.89
N ARG A 168 -5.06 10.66 23.80
CA ARG A 168 -3.79 10.00 23.44
C ARG A 168 -4.05 8.72 22.67
N ILE A 169 -3.37 8.59 21.53
CA ILE A 169 -3.41 7.40 20.68
C ILE A 169 -2.07 6.66 20.82
N ARG A 170 -2.13 5.34 20.85
CA ARG A 170 -0.96 4.48 20.78
C ARG A 170 -1.16 3.39 19.74
N ALA A 171 -0.09 3.12 19.00
CA ALA A 171 -0.05 2.00 18.06
C ALA A 171 0.32 0.70 18.78
N PHE A 172 -0.24 -0.41 18.31
CA PHE A 172 0.03 -1.75 18.83
C PHE A 172 0.26 -2.73 17.69
N LEU A 173 1.03 -3.77 17.97
CA LEU A 173 1.22 -4.91 17.10
C LEU A 173 0.79 -6.18 17.84
N VAL A 174 -0.27 -6.82 17.33
CA VAL A 174 -1.03 -7.85 18.04
C VAL A 174 -0.93 -9.18 17.29
N PRO A 175 -0.59 -10.30 17.94
CA PRO A 175 -0.63 -11.63 17.32
C PRO A 175 -2.01 -11.96 16.76
N ALA A 176 -2.07 -12.56 15.56
CA ALA A 176 -3.34 -12.94 14.93
C ALA A 176 -4.19 -13.91 15.76
N ALA A 177 -3.54 -14.69 16.65
CA ALA A 177 -4.25 -15.59 17.58
C ALA A 177 -5.17 -14.87 18.57
N LEU A 178 -4.95 -13.58 18.83
CA LEU A 178 -5.77 -12.74 19.71
C LEU A 178 -6.83 -11.93 18.96
N VAL A 179 -6.92 -12.10 17.63
CA VAL A 179 -7.75 -11.30 16.74
C VAL A 179 -8.86 -12.16 16.15
N GLN A 180 -10.08 -11.66 16.17
CA GLN A 180 -11.20 -12.24 15.43
C GLN A 180 -11.32 -11.56 14.08
N LEU A 181 -11.05 -12.28 13.00
CA LEU A 181 -11.27 -11.79 11.63
C LEU A 181 -12.78 -11.76 11.34
N VAL A 182 -13.24 -10.63 10.77
CA VAL A 182 -14.64 -10.43 10.36
C VAL A 182 -14.68 -10.30 8.85
N PRO A 183 -15.17 -11.31 8.10
CA PRO A 183 -15.27 -11.27 6.64
C PRO A 183 -16.26 -10.18 6.18
N SER A 184 -15.76 -8.98 5.93
CA SER A 184 -16.57 -7.78 5.61
C SER A 184 -16.25 -7.20 4.23
N TRP A 185 -15.11 -7.59 3.60
CA TRP A 185 -14.67 -6.98 2.36
C TRP A 185 -15.51 -7.45 1.17
N ASN A 186 -16.49 -6.60 0.79
CA ASN A 186 -17.37 -6.82 -0.35
C ASN A 186 -17.36 -5.61 -1.29
N SER A 187 -16.25 -5.41 -1.98
CA SER A 187 -15.99 -4.27 -2.87
C SER A 187 -16.20 -4.64 -4.34
N ILE A 188 -16.35 -3.62 -5.19
CA ILE A 188 -16.41 -3.79 -6.64
C ILE A 188 -15.04 -4.11 -7.24
N GLY A 189 -13.95 -3.56 -6.69
CA GLY A 189 -12.56 -3.78 -7.09
C GLY A 189 -11.67 -4.07 -5.89
N MET A 190 -10.38 -4.30 -6.13
CA MET A 190 -9.45 -4.74 -5.08
C MET A 190 -9.95 -5.98 -4.35
N ARG A 191 -10.71 -6.83 -5.04
CA ARG A 191 -11.39 -7.98 -4.42
C ARG A 191 -10.39 -8.93 -3.78
N ALA A 192 -9.28 -9.19 -4.47
CA ALA A 192 -8.26 -10.12 -3.98
C ALA A 192 -7.38 -9.54 -2.84
N SER A 193 -7.53 -8.27 -2.49
CA SER A 193 -6.85 -7.70 -1.33
C SER A 193 -7.37 -8.26 0.00
N ALA A 194 -8.60 -8.81 0.00
CA ALA A 194 -9.26 -9.36 1.19
C ALA A 194 -9.13 -8.43 2.41
N SER A 195 -9.42 -7.13 2.19
CA SER A 195 -9.28 -6.06 3.20
C SER A 195 -10.38 -6.13 4.25
N HIS A 196 -10.44 -7.26 4.95
CA HIS A 196 -11.46 -7.52 5.94
C HIS A 196 -11.31 -6.67 7.19
N SER A 197 -12.39 -6.57 7.97
CA SER A 197 -12.39 -6.03 9.32
C SER A 197 -11.85 -7.07 10.31
N TYR A 198 -11.39 -6.61 11.46
CA TYR A 198 -11.00 -7.47 12.57
C TYR A 198 -11.41 -6.86 13.91
N ARG A 199 -11.61 -7.70 14.88
CA ARG A 199 -12.04 -7.32 16.22
C ARG A 199 -11.17 -7.95 17.29
N ILE A 200 -10.97 -7.22 18.37
CA ILE A 200 -10.33 -7.68 19.60
C ILE A 200 -11.32 -7.39 20.73
N ASP A 201 -11.56 -8.39 21.57
CA ASP A 201 -12.50 -8.31 22.66
C ASP A 201 -11.78 -8.57 23.98
N GLY A 202 -11.37 -7.47 24.63
CA GLY A 202 -10.77 -7.50 25.95
C GLY A 202 -9.47 -8.30 26.08
N GLN A 203 -8.64 -8.38 25.05
CA GLN A 203 -7.38 -9.13 25.10
C GLN A 203 -6.29 -8.32 25.80
N TRP A 204 -5.62 -8.95 26.76
CA TRP A 204 -4.49 -8.33 27.45
C TRP A 204 -3.21 -8.46 26.60
N LEU A 205 -2.45 -7.36 26.51
CA LEU A 205 -1.15 -7.26 25.86
C LEU A 205 -0.14 -6.57 26.78
N GLY A 206 1.07 -7.12 26.85
CA GLY A 206 2.18 -6.45 27.52
C GLY A 206 2.52 -5.13 26.85
N LYS A 207 3.12 -4.21 27.60
CA LYS A 207 3.50 -2.86 27.11
C LYS A 207 4.46 -2.87 25.93
N GLU A 208 5.21 -3.94 25.76
CA GLU A 208 6.18 -4.16 24.66
C GLU A 208 5.53 -4.28 23.30
N HIS A 209 4.23 -4.59 23.23
CA HIS A 209 3.45 -4.60 21.99
C HIS A 209 3.05 -3.20 21.52
N GLY A 210 3.10 -2.20 22.41
CA GLY A 210 2.77 -0.82 22.09
C GLY A 210 3.97 0.00 21.67
N PHE A 211 3.81 0.86 20.67
CA PHE A 211 4.86 1.73 20.15
C PHE A 211 4.33 3.11 19.75
N THR A 212 5.22 4.06 19.56
CA THR A 212 4.93 5.40 19.05
C THR A 212 5.72 5.60 17.76
N ILE A 213 5.09 6.21 16.76
CA ILE A 213 5.69 6.43 15.45
C ILE A 213 6.24 7.86 15.42
N SER A 214 7.53 8.02 15.74
CA SER A 214 8.27 9.27 15.54
C SER A 214 9.75 8.95 15.36
N ALA A 215 10.50 9.84 14.73
CA ALA A 215 11.94 9.66 14.55
C ALA A 215 12.67 9.49 15.90
N ASP A 216 12.22 10.19 16.95
CA ASP A 216 12.82 10.15 18.30
C ASP A 216 12.53 8.84 19.05
N THR A 217 11.49 8.10 18.65
CA THR A 217 11.13 6.82 19.27
C THR A 217 11.56 5.62 18.44
N ALA A 218 12.19 5.84 17.30
CA ALA A 218 12.71 4.77 16.47
C ALA A 218 13.79 3.99 17.22
N THR A 219 13.68 2.66 17.21
CA THR A 219 14.65 1.74 17.82
C THR A 219 15.64 1.19 16.80
N ALA A 220 15.35 1.40 15.51
CA ALA A 220 16.24 1.07 14.41
C ALA A 220 16.92 2.35 13.87
N ASP A 221 18.23 2.27 13.58
CA ASP A 221 19.07 3.43 13.26
C ASP A 221 18.96 3.90 11.78
N GLY A 222 18.34 3.13 10.92
CA GLY A 222 18.30 3.41 9.48
C GLY A 222 17.56 4.71 9.09
N PRO A 223 17.91 5.33 7.95
CA PRO A 223 17.22 6.53 7.46
C PRO A 223 15.73 6.27 7.21
N LEU A 224 15.36 5.02 6.94
CA LEU A 224 14.00 4.60 6.72
C LEU A 224 13.07 4.93 7.90
N TYR A 225 13.57 4.83 9.15
CA TYR A 225 12.79 5.06 10.38
C TYR A 225 12.80 6.52 10.84
N ARG A 226 13.58 7.37 10.17
CA ARG A 226 13.55 8.83 10.29
C ARG A 226 12.69 9.49 9.22
N TYR A 227 12.33 8.74 8.16
CA TYR A 227 11.45 9.25 7.11
C TYR A 227 10.02 9.40 7.66
N PRO A 228 9.35 10.57 7.46
CA PRO A 228 8.03 10.81 8.04
C PRO A 228 6.98 9.81 7.56
N PHE A 229 6.18 9.28 8.49
CA PHE A 229 5.19 8.24 8.19
C PHE A 229 4.18 8.63 7.10
N TYR A 230 3.63 9.83 7.17
CA TYR A 230 2.67 10.26 6.16
C TYR A 230 3.31 10.43 4.78
N SER A 231 4.56 10.93 4.72
CA SER A 231 5.31 11.01 3.47
C SER A 231 5.57 9.63 2.87
N LEU A 232 5.92 8.63 3.70
CA LEU A 232 6.03 7.22 3.28
C LEU A 232 4.70 6.69 2.75
N ALA A 233 3.59 6.95 3.46
CA ALA A 233 2.27 6.50 3.05
C ALA A 233 1.82 7.13 1.71
N TYR A 234 2.04 8.44 1.52
CA TYR A 234 1.71 9.12 0.26
C TYR A 234 2.43 8.51 -0.94
N VAL A 235 3.76 8.30 -0.83
CA VAL A 235 4.53 7.82 -1.99
C VAL A 235 4.21 6.36 -2.33
N THR A 236 3.99 5.50 -1.35
CA THR A 236 3.68 4.09 -1.57
C THR A 236 2.28 3.91 -2.17
N LEU A 237 1.28 4.64 -1.67
CA LEU A 237 -0.09 4.60 -2.19
C LEU A 237 -0.18 5.21 -3.61
N ALA A 238 0.47 6.35 -3.85
CA ALA A 238 0.46 6.99 -5.16
C ALA A 238 1.12 6.12 -6.24
N ALA A 239 2.24 5.46 -5.92
CA ALA A 239 2.92 4.54 -6.83
C ALA A 239 2.02 3.35 -7.22
N ASN A 240 1.28 2.80 -6.25
CA ASN A 240 0.35 1.71 -6.51
C ASN A 240 -0.76 2.14 -7.49
N VAL A 241 -1.36 3.30 -7.26
CA VAL A 241 -2.38 3.88 -8.16
C VAL A 241 -1.79 4.16 -9.55
N ALA A 242 -0.55 4.68 -9.63
CA ALA A 242 0.13 4.93 -10.91
C ALA A 242 0.39 3.64 -11.70
N GLY A 243 0.79 2.56 -11.03
CA GLY A 243 0.95 1.24 -11.65
C GLY A 243 -0.35 0.72 -12.26
N MET A 244 -1.44 0.77 -11.53
CA MET A 244 -2.76 0.38 -12.06
C MET A 244 -3.21 1.26 -13.23
N ALA A 245 -2.98 2.58 -13.16
CA ALA A 245 -3.31 3.50 -14.25
C ALA A 245 -2.49 3.21 -15.52
N ALA A 246 -1.20 2.90 -15.37
CA ALA A 246 -0.33 2.52 -16.49
C ALA A 246 -0.86 1.25 -17.18
N HIS A 247 -1.24 0.23 -16.41
CA HIS A 247 -1.86 -1.00 -16.94
C HIS A 247 -3.18 -0.70 -17.65
N PHE A 248 -4.04 0.13 -17.04
CA PHE A 248 -5.30 0.53 -17.67
C PHE A 248 -5.08 1.24 -19.00
N MET A 249 -4.15 2.21 -19.06
CA MET A 249 -3.85 2.96 -20.29
C MET A 249 -3.35 2.05 -21.41
N GLN A 250 -2.51 1.05 -21.08
CA GLN A 250 -2.07 0.04 -22.05
C GLN A 250 -3.24 -0.76 -22.62
N LEU A 251 -4.14 -1.27 -21.75
CA LEU A 251 -5.32 -2.03 -22.18
C LEU A 251 -6.33 -1.16 -22.94
N ALA A 252 -6.48 0.11 -22.56
CA ALA A 252 -7.34 1.05 -23.25
C ALA A 252 -6.85 1.34 -24.67
N GLU A 253 -5.54 1.55 -24.84
CA GLU A 253 -4.95 1.70 -26.18
C GLU A 253 -5.17 0.46 -27.04
N GLU A 254 -5.02 -0.74 -26.48
CA GLU A 254 -5.31 -2.00 -27.18
C GLU A 254 -6.79 -2.09 -27.59
N CYS A 255 -7.72 -1.75 -26.70
CA CYS A 255 -9.13 -1.67 -27.05
C CYS A 255 -9.40 -0.69 -28.19
N MET A 256 -8.80 0.51 -28.15
CA MET A 256 -8.99 1.53 -29.18
C MET A 256 -8.42 1.10 -30.55
N ARG A 257 -7.32 0.36 -30.55
CA ARG A 257 -6.70 -0.17 -31.79
C ARG A 257 -7.63 -1.08 -32.57
N HIS A 258 -8.47 -1.85 -31.87
CA HIS A 258 -9.39 -2.80 -32.48
C HIS A 258 -10.82 -2.27 -32.70
N ARG A 259 -11.11 -1.04 -32.29
CA ARG A 259 -12.44 -0.43 -32.41
C ARG A 259 -12.49 0.60 -33.52
N ARG A 260 -13.68 0.74 -34.13
CA ARG A 260 -13.96 1.76 -35.15
C ARG A 260 -14.83 2.88 -34.59
N HIS A 261 -14.54 4.09 -35.00
CA HIS A 261 -15.37 5.27 -34.70
C HIS A 261 -16.70 5.18 -35.46
N ALA A 262 -17.83 5.27 -34.73
CA ALA A 262 -19.15 5.00 -35.29
C ALA A 262 -19.53 5.91 -36.48
N ARG A 263 -19.13 7.18 -36.44
CA ARG A 263 -19.44 8.16 -37.50
C ARG A 263 -18.37 8.19 -38.61
N ALA A 264 -17.10 8.14 -38.24
CA ALA A 264 -15.99 8.24 -39.19
C ALA A 264 -15.70 6.93 -39.91
N GLY A 265 -16.12 5.79 -39.36
CA GLY A 265 -15.85 4.47 -39.93
C GLY A 265 -14.37 4.05 -39.89
N LEU A 266 -13.48 4.88 -39.33
CA LEU A 266 -12.04 4.63 -39.19
C LEU A 266 -11.75 3.88 -37.86
N PRO A 267 -10.61 3.17 -37.72
CA PRO A 267 -10.09 2.76 -36.42
C PRO A 267 -10.03 3.95 -35.47
N LEU A 268 -10.30 3.76 -34.17
CA LEU A 268 -10.34 4.89 -33.22
C LEU A 268 -9.02 5.65 -33.15
N LEU A 269 -7.89 4.95 -33.25
CA LEU A 269 -6.57 5.58 -33.21
C LEU A 269 -6.19 6.32 -34.52
N ASP A 270 -6.93 6.09 -35.62
CA ASP A 270 -6.77 6.82 -36.87
C ASP A 270 -7.61 8.12 -36.89
N VAL A 271 -8.41 8.36 -35.85
CA VAL A 271 -9.13 9.62 -35.64
C VAL A 271 -8.20 10.59 -34.91
N PRO A 272 -7.79 11.71 -35.52
CA PRO A 272 -6.73 12.59 -34.96
C PRO A 272 -7.02 13.07 -33.54
N GLU A 273 -8.27 13.44 -33.25
CA GLU A 273 -8.71 13.94 -31.92
C GLU A 273 -8.60 12.85 -30.84
N VAL A 274 -8.90 11.60 -31.19
CA VAL A 274 -8.78 10.46 -30.28
C VAL A 274 -7.32 10.12 -30.02
N ALA A 275 -6.50 10.09 -31.05
CA ALA A 275 -5.07 9.86 -30.92
C ALA A 275 -4.39 10.96 -30.08
N ALA A 276 -4.72 12.23 -30.35
CA ALA A 276 -4.20 13.37 -29.59
C ALA A 276 -4.64 13.30 -28.11
N MET A 277 -5.89 12.95 -27.84
CA MET A 277 -6.40 12.79 -26.47
C MET A 277 -5.66 11.66 -25.72
N LEU A 278 -5.47 10.48 -26.32
CA LEU A 278 -4.70 9.39 -25.72
C LEU A 278 -3.28 9.82 -25.41
N GLN A 279 -2.59 10.45 -26.40
CA GLN A 279 -1.22 10.93 -26.22
C GLN A 279 -1.14 11.98 -25.11
N GLY A 280 -2.04 12.96 -25.07
CA GLY A 280 -2.09 13.98 -24.02
C GLY A 280 -2.26 13.39 -22.62
N LYS A 281 -3.09 12.31 -22.44
CA LYS A 281 -3.22 11.61 -21.16
C LYS A 281 -1.94 10.89 -20.76
N LYS A 282 -1.27 10.21 -21.71
CA LYS A 282 0.02 9.57 -21.49
C LYS A 282 1.10 10.57 -21.08
N ASP A 283 1.17 11.69 -21.77
CA ASP A 283 2.17 12.74 -21.52
C ASP A 283 1.95 13.37 -20.13
N ALA A 284 0.71 13.65 -19.75
CA ALA A 284 0.36 14.18 -18.43
C ALA A 284 0.75 13.23 -17.30
N CYS A 285 0.44 11.93 -17.43
CA CYS A 285 0.84 10.92 -16.46
C CYS A 285 2.36 10.77 -16.39
N THR A 286 3.05 10.76 -17.54
CA THR A 286 4.51 10.66 -17.63
C THR A 286 5.18 11.84 -16.93
N ALA A 287 4.71 13.06 -17.18
CA ALA A 287 5.25 14.26 -16.57
C ALA A 287 5.00 14.28 -15.04
N ALA A 288 3.79 13.92 -14.60
CA ALA A 288 3.46 13.84 -13.16
C ALA A 288 4.31 12.77 -12.47
N ARG A 289 4.47 11.59 -13.09
CA ARG A 289 5.31 10.51 -12.57
C ARG A 289 6.79 10.91 -12.46
N ALA A 290 7.31 11.62 -13.46
CA ALA A 290 8.69 12.11 -13.42
C ALA A 290 8.92 13.08 -12.26
N ARG A 291 8.01 14.04 -12.04
CA ARG A 291 8.05 14.94 -10.88
C ARG A 291 7.94 14.19 -9.54
N PHE A 292 7.01 13.25 -9.44
CA PHE A 292 6.83 12.41 -8.25
C PHE A 292 8.13 11.68 -7.86
N TYR A 293 8.79 11.02 -8.81
CA TYR A 293 10.03 10.30 -8.53
C TYR A 293 11.21 11.23 -8.22
N ALA A 294 11.30 12.40 -8.87
CA ALA A 294 12.30 13.40 -8.53
C ALA A 294 12.16 13.85 -7.06
N VAL A 295 10.94 14.21 -6.64
CA VAL A 295 10.66 14.61 -5.24
C VAL A 295 10.92 13.46 -4.25
N LEU A 296 10.55 12.23 -4.59
CA LEU A 296 10.83 11.06 -3.75
C LEU A 296 12.35 10.85 -3.58
N ASP A 297 13.11 10.89 -4.67
CA ASP A 297 14.56 10.67 -4.64
C ASP A 297 15.26 11.79 -3.85
N ASP A 298 14.89 13.05 -4.02
CA ASP A 298 15.43 14.20 -3.31
C ASP A 298 15.10 14.16 -1.80
N SER A 299 13.84 13.89 -1.45
CA SER A 299 13.42 13.76 -0.04
C SER A 299 14.11 12.60 0.66
N TRP A 300 14.29 11.48 -0.05
CA TRP A 300 15.04 10.34 0.47
C TRP A 300 16.51 10.66 0.65
N ALA A 301 17.16 11.35 -0.31
CA ALA A 301 18.55 11.74 -0.22
C ALA A 301 18.80 12.65 0.99
N THR A 302 17.89 13.59 1.28
CA THR A 302 17.91 14.46 2.45
C THR A 302 17.95 13.65 3.75
N VAL A 303 17.02 12.69 3.91
CA VAL A 303 16.93 11.86 5.12
C VAL A 303 18.11 10.88 5.22
N ALA A 304 18.55 10.32 4.09
CA ALA A 304 19.70 9.41 4.04
C ALA A 304 21.02 10.11 4.40
N ALA A 305 21.14 11.41 4.10
CA ALA A 305 22.27 12.25 4.52
C ALA A 305 22.21 12.64 6.02
N GLY A 306 21.18 12.24 6.75
CA GLY A 306 21.03 12.50 8.19
C GLY A 306 20.22 13.76 8.53
N ALA A 307 19.74 14.52 7.57
CA ALA A 307 18.89 15.67 7.80
C ALA A 307 17.41 15.23 7.98
N ALA A 308 16.66 15.98 8.78
CA ALA A 308 15.21 15.81 8.87
C ALA A 308 14.55 16.40 7.62
N LEU A 309 13.46 15.78 7.16
CA LEU A 309 12.60 16.38 6.13
C LEU A 309 11.75 17.47 6.80
N ASP A 310 11.91 18.70 6.37
CA ASP A 310 11.16 19.84 6.88
C ASP A 310 9.71 19.88 6.36
N ALA A 311 8.95 20.87 6.81
CA ALA A 311 7.54 21.02 6.43
C ALA A 311 7.35 21.21 4.91
N ASP A 312 8.25 21.97 4.26
CA ASP A 312 8.19 22.21 2.82
C ASP A 312 8.50 20.93 2.03
N GLY A 313 9.50 20.16 2.46
CA GLY A 313 9.83 18.86 1.90
C GLY A 313 8.69 17.85 2.06
N MET A 314 8.05 17.78 3.23
CA MET A 314 6.87 16.93 3.45
C MET A 314 5.68 17.36 2.58
N GLN A 315 5.46 18.67 2.44
CA GLN A 315 4.41 19.20 1.57
C GLN A 315 4.68 18.89 0.09
N ALA A 316 5.93 18.99 -0.37
CA ALA A 316 6.33 18.64 -1.73
C ALA A 316 6.05 17.16 -2.04
N VAL A 317 6.36 16.25 -1.11
CA VAL A 317 6.06 14.81 -1.22
C VAL A 317 4.55 14.58 -1.33
N GLN A 318 3.75 15.20 -0.47
CA GLN A 318 2.29 15.09 -0.52
C GLN A 318 1.75 15.62 -1.85
N THR A 319 2.11 16.84 -2.23
CA THR A 319 1.62 17.50 -3.45
C THR A 319 1.97 16.69 -4.69
N SER A 320 3.23 16.25 -4.86
CA SER A 320 3.64 15.47 -6.02
C SER A 320 2.93 14.10 -6.10
N SER A 321 2.63 13.49 -4.95
CA SER A 321 1.85 12.24 -4.87
C SER A 321 0.40 12.45 -5.30
N LEU A 322 -0.26 13.50 -4.81
CA LEU A 322 -1.64 13.83 -5.16
C LEU A 322 -1.77 14.28 -6.62
N ASP A 323 -0.82 15.05 -7.15
CA ASP A 323 -0.78 15.44 -8.56
C ASP A 323 -0.66 14.21 -9.48
N LEU A 324 0.16 13.23 -9.12
CA LEU A 324 0.27 11.97 -9.86
C LEU A 324 -1.06 11.22 -9.85
N VAL A 325 -1.70 11.09 -8.70
CA VAL A 325 -3.01 10.43 -8.58
C VAL A 325 -4.08 11.16 -9.38
N ALA A 326 -4.10 12.50 -9.35
CA ALA A 326 -5.04 13.30 -10.14
C ALA A 326 -4.86 13.11 -11.65
N ALA A 327 -3.61 13.10 -12.14
CA ALA A 327 -3.30 12.82 -13.54
C ALA A 327 -3.74 11.41 -13.95
N CYS A 328 -3.51 10.40 -13.08
CA CYS A 328 -3.94 9.03 -13.29
C CYS A 328 -5.48 8.92 -13.36
N ARG A 329 -6.22 9.58 -12.45
CA ARG A 329 -7.71 9.61 -12.51
C ARG A 329 -8.19 10.23 -13.80
N ALA A 330 -7.66 11.40 -14.17
CA ALA A 330 -8.05 12.08 -15.39
C ALA A 330 -7.77 11.24 -16.66
N ALA A 331 -6.73 10.38 -16.62
CA ALA A 331 -6.43 9.46 -17.71
C ALA A 331 -7.42 8.29 -17.74
N VAL A 332 -7.60 7.60 -16.63
CA VAL A 332 -8.48 6.42 -16.54
C VAL A 332 -9.93 6.80 -16.90
N ASP A 333 -10.46 7.87 -16.30
CA ASP A 333 -11.83 8.34 -16.54
C ASP A 333 -12.02 8.83 -17.97
N GLY A 334 -11.05 9.56 -18.52
CA GLY A 334 -11.12 10.09 -19.88
C GLY A 334 -11.00 9.02 -20.97
N LEU A 335 -10.30 7.93 -20.72
CA LEU A 335 -10.08 6.85 -21.69
C LEU A 335 -11.16 5.75 -21.63
N TYR A 336 -11.79 5.53 -20.48
CA TYR A 336 -12.76 4.44 -20.29
C TYR A 336 -13.91 4.43 -21.32
N PRO A 337 -14.54 5.56 -21.69
CA PRO A 337 -15.60 5.58 -22.68
C PRO A 337 -15.19 5.03 -24.06
N TYR A 338 -13.91 5.18 -24.41
CA TYR A 338 -13.37 4.71 -25.68
C TYR A 338 -13.10 3.20 -25.70
N CYS A 339 -13.09 2.54 -24.54
CA CYS A 339 -12.90 1.08 -24.45
C CYS A 339 -14.17 0.28 -24.79
N GLY A 340 -15.36 0.92 -24.77
CA GLY A 340 -16.65 0.34 -25.13
C GLY A 340 -17.16 -0.73 -24.16
N LEU A 341 -18.22 -1.42 -24.56
CA LEU A 341 -18.90 -2.43 -23.74
C LEU A 341 -18.00 -3.62 -23.35
N TYR A 342 -16.91 -3.86 -24.08
CA TYR A 342 -15.93 -4.86 -23.68
C TYR A 342 -15.31 -4.52 -22.30
N ALA A 343 -15.02 -3.25 -22.05
CA ALA A 343 -14.50 -2.81 -20.74
C ALA A 343 -15.54 -2.91 -19.61
N ALA A 344 -16.83 -3.00 -19.92
CA ALA A 344 -17.87 -3.18 -18.93
C ALA A 344 -18.10 -4.67 -18.54
N ARG A 345 -17.49 -5.61 -19.28
CA ARG A 345 -17.62 -7.05 -18.98
C ARG A 345 -16.80 -7.41 -17.76
N GLU A 346 -17.41 -8.05 -16.77
CA GLU A 346 -16.75 -8.43 -15.51
C GLU A 346 -15.59 -9.43 -15.71
N ASP A 347 -15.63 -10.24 -16.75
CA ASP A 347 -14.60 -11.23 -17.11
C ASP A 347 -13.41 -10.63 -17.90
N SER A 348 -13.45 -9.35 -18.27
CA SER A 348 -12.37 -8.70 -18.99
C SER A 348 -11.29 -8.14 -18.05
N THR A 349 -10.03 -8.23 -18.47
CA THR A 349 -8.90 -7.70 -17.70
C THR A 349 -9.03 -6.19 -17.46
N ILE A 350 -9.43 -5.44 -18.49
CA ILE A 350 -9.57 -3.97 -18.38
C ILE A 350 -10.64 -3.58 -17.37
N ASN A 351 -11.75 -4.34 -17.26
CA ASN A 351 -12.76 -4.11 -16.24
C ASN A 351 -12.19 -4.33 -14.83
N ARG A 352 -11.47 -5.43 -14.61
CA ARG A 352 -10.82 -5.70 -13.33
C ARG A 352 -9.87 -4.57 -12.93
N VAL A 353 -8.98 -4.15 -13.85
CA VAL A 353 -8.01 -3.07 -13.59
C VAL A 353 -8.73 -1.74 -13.31
N TRP A 354 -9.79 -1.43 -14.05
CA TRP A 354 -10.62 -0.24 -13.81
C TRP A 354 -11.27 -0.26 -12.42
N ARG A 355 -11.88 -1.38 -12.03
CA ARG A 355 -12.48 -1.56 -10.70
C ARG A 355 -11.45 -1.45 -9.58
N ASP A 356 -10.28 -2.07 -9.74
CA ASP A 356 -9.19 -2.03 -8.77
C ASP A 356 -8.68 -0.60 -8.59
N PHE A 357 -8.44 0.12 -9.70
CA PHE A 357 -8.02 1.53 -9.67
C PHE A 357 -9.01 2.41 -8.93
N HIS A 358 -10.31 2.31 -9.28
CA HIS A 358 -11.33 3.15 -8.65
C HIS A 358 -11.56 2.80 -7.18
N THR A 359 -11.34 1.57 -6.76
CA THR A 359 -11.43 1.18 -5.35
C THR A 359 -10.21 1.70 -4.57
N ALA A 360 -9.00 1.47 -5.06
CA ALA A 360 -7.76 1.91 -4.39
C ALA A 360 -7.67 3.43 -4.26
N SER A 361 -8.07 4.16 -5.31
CA SER A 361 -8.02 5.62 -5.32
C SER A 361 -9.05 6.31 -4.40
N GLN A 362 -9.94 5.56 -3.70
CA GLN A 362 -10.80 6.08 -2.64
C GLN A 362 -10.10 6.17 -1.27
N HIS A 363 -8.85 5.74 -1.16
CA HIS A 363 -8.13 5.85 0.11
C HIS A 363 -8.07 7.30 0.59
N SER A 364 -8.37 7.54 1.88
CA SER A 364 -8.53 8.89 2.44
C SER A 364 -7.32 9.81 2.25
N LEU A 365 -6.10 9.27 2.26
CA LEU A 365 -4.88 10.05 1.97
C LEU A 365 -4.74 10.46 0.50
N LEU A 366 -5.52 9.90 -0.41
CA LEU A 366 -5.48 10.21 -1.85
C LEU A 366 -6.61 11.12 -2.31
N LEU A 367 -7.37 11.65 -1.37
CA LEU A 367 -8.38 12.68 -1.64
C LEU A 367 -7.70 14.03 -1.87
N PRO A 368 -8.23 14.87 -2.80
CA PRO A 368 -7.70 16.20 -3.08
C PRO A 368 -7.82 17.14 -1.89
#